data_61ae64b8718deb6d66c249ee0df8269a
#
_entry.id   61ae64b8718deb6d66c249ee0df8269a
#
_cell.length_a   1.000
_cell.length_b   1.000
_cell.length_c   1.000
_cell.angle_alpha   90.00
_cell.angle_beta   90.00
_cell.angle_gamma   90.00
#
_symmetry.space_group_name_H-M   'P 1'
#
loop_
_entity.id
_entity.type
_entity.pdbx_description
1 polymer ?
#
loop_
_entity_poly.entity_id
_entity_poly.type
_entity_poly.pdbx_seq_one_letter_code
_entity_poly.pdbx_strand_id
1 'polypeptide(L)'
;MTEATTISGILFDKDGTLLDYARSWVPVNYELARIAARGDEALARRLLIAGGMDPDTGYVTPDSLLAAGNTVEIAEGLVAAGAPFTVAALAELFDGLFATSADRAVAVTDLAAFFATLHARGYRLGVASSDNEASIRATAKRFGFEDFLHYVAGYDSGFGVKPEPGMVLGFCAATGLEPHQVAVVGDNNHDLHMGRNAGAGLTVAVLTGTGSRESLSEASDHCLDDITELLPMFGAAAVARPAA
;
A
#
# COMPACT_ATOMS: atom_id res chain seq x y z
N MET A 1 -15.69 -24.12 21.02
CA MET A 1 -16.20 -23.63 19.71
C MET A 1 -15.62 -22.26 19.53
N THR A 2 -14.61 -22.11 18.70
CA THR A 2 -14.08 -20.80 18.32
C THR A 2 -15.18 -20.07 17.56
N GLU A 3 -15.67 -18.94 18.09
CA GLU A 3 -16.55 -18.04 17.33
C GLU A 3 -15.85 -17.71 16.01
N ALA A 4 -16.55 -17.90 14.91
CA ALA A 4 -16.02 -17.51 13.60
C ALA A 4 -15.73 -16.00 13.66
N THR A 5 -14.48 -15.63 13.49
CA THR A 5 -14.03 -14.23 13.50
C THR A 5 -14.76 -13.48 12.41
N THR A 6 -15.64 -12.54 12.79
CA THR A 6 -16.41 -11.77 11.83
C THR A 6 -15.64 -10.52 11.49
N ILE A 7 -15.14 -10.43 10.25
CA ILE A 7 -14.49 -9.22 9.73
C ILE A 7 -15.52 -8.09 9.64
N SER A 8 -15.18 -6.93 10.17
CA SER A 8 -15.99 -5.71 10.19
C SER A 8 -15.24 -4.48 9.66
N GLY A 9 -13.92 -4.58 9.53
CA GLY A 9 -13.07 -3.56 8.95
C GLY A 9 -12.16 -4.11 7.88
N ILE A 10 -11.82 -3.30 6.88
CA ILE A 10 -10.88 -3.65 5.82
C ILE A 10 -9.88 -2.51 5.69
N LEU A 11 -8.62 -2.81 5.90
CA LEU A 11 -7.50 -1.89 5.73
C LEU A 11 -6.72 -2.28 4.48
N PHE A 12 -6.71 -1.40 3.49
CA PHE A 12 -6.07 -1.61 2.20
C PHE A 12 -4.70 -0.97 2.16
N ASP A 13 -3.74 -1.62 1.53
CA ASP A 13 -2.62 -0.92 0.92
C ASP A 13 -3.09 -0.15 -0.33
N LYS A 14 -2.26 0.78 -0.83
CA LYS A 14 -2.55 1.63 -1.98
C LYS A 14 -1.91 1.12 -3.27
N ASP A 15 -0.58 1.08 -3.30
CA ASP A 15 0.20 0.91 -4.53
C ASP A 15 0.46 -0.58 -4.81
N GLY A 16 -0.08 -1.10 -5.90
CA GLY A 16 -0.09 -2.54 -6.17
C GLY A 16 -1.33 -3.25 -5.63
N THR A 17 -2.18 -2.53 -4.88
CA THR A 17 -3.42 -3.07 -4.30
C THR A 17 -4.65 -2.38 -4.87
N LEU A 18 -4.81 -1.08 -4.63
CA LEU A 18 -5.87 -0.24 -5.23
C LEU A 18 -5.45 0.26 -6.62
N LEU A 19 -4.16 0.46 -6.80
CA LEU A 19 -3.54 0.91 -8.05
C LEU A 19 -2.71 -0.23 -8.65
N ASP A 20 -2.79 -0.39 -9.97
CA ASP A 20 -1.91 -1.27 -10.73
C ASP A 20 -0.47 -0.75 -10.63
N TYR A 21 0.40 -1.53 -9.99
CA TYR A 21 1.78 -1.12 -9.71
C TYR A 21 2.55 -0.84 -11.00
N ALA A 22 2.55 -1.78 -11.93
CA ALA A 22 3.36 -1.68 -13.14
C ALA A 22 2.97 -0.45 -13.99
N ARG A 23 1.67 -0.20 -14.13
CA ARG A 23 1.16 0.93 -14.92
C ARG A 23 1.33 2.27 -14.22
N SER A 24 1.31 2.29 -12.89
CA SER A 24 1.41 3.52 -12.08
C SER A 24 2.87 3.86 -11.73
N TRP A 25 3.62 2.89 -11.22
CA TRP A 25 4.90 3.15 -10.57
C TRP A 25 6.13 2.92 -11.46
N VAL A 26 6.08 2.00 -12.43
CA VAL A 26 7.27 1.79 -13.30
C VAL A 26 7.69 3.08 -14.01
N PRO A 27 6.78 3.90 -14.59
CA PRO A 27 7.16 5.20 -15.15
C PRO A 27 7.72 6.17 -14.11
N VAL A 28 7.18 6.17 -12.88
CA VAL A 28 7.65 7.02 -11.78
C VAL A 28 9.04 6.61 -11.33
N ASN A 29 9.32 5.31 -11.26
CA ASN A 29 10.64 4.79 -10.87
C ASN A 29 11.74 5.21 -11.87
N TYR A 30 11.45 5.24 -13.16
CA TYR A 30 12.39 5.78 -14.15
C TYR A 30 12.66 7.28 -13.92
N GLU A 31 11.63 8.08 -13.64
CA GLU A 31 11.75 9.49 -13.34
C GLU A 31 12.52 9.75 -12.05
N LEU A 32 12.18 9.00 -10.99
CA LEU A 32 12.86 9.00 -9.70
C LEU A 32 14.37 8.73 -9.84
N ALA A 33 14.74 7.68 -10.58
CA ALA A 33 16.15 7.34 -10.80
C ALA A 33 16.88 8.42 -11.59
N ARG A 34 16.21 9.03 -12.58
CA ARG A 34 16.78 10.13 -13.36
C ARG A 34 17.01 11.39 -12.52
N ILE A 35 16.06 11.72 -11.63
CA ILE A 35 16.22 12.80 -10.64
C ILE A 35 17.41 12.50 -9.73
N ALA A 36 17.44 11.31 -9.12
CA ALA A 36 18.49 10.87 -8.21
C ALA A 36 19.88 10.85 -8.86
N ALA A 37 19.94 10.59 -10.15
CA ALA A 37 21.17 10.60 -10.94
C ALA A 37 21.55 11.99 -11.51
N ARG A 38 20.75 13.04 -11.26
CA ARG A 38 20.91 14.37 -11.91
C ARG A 38 21.00 14.30 -13.42
N GLY A 39 20.28 13.38 -14.05
CA GLY A 39 20.26 13.17 -15.49
C GLY A 39 21.41 12.33 -16.06
N ASP A 40 22.30 11.77 -15.22
CA ASP A 40 23.29 10.78 -15.68
C ASP A 40 22.59 9.43 -15.92
N GLU A 41 22.42 9.07 -17.20
CA GLU A 41 21.70 7.83 -17.60
C GLU A 41 22.39 6.55 -17.12
N ALA A 42 23.74 6.54 -17.07
CA ALA A 42 24.47 5.38 -16.59
C ALA A 42 24.30 5.19 -15.06
N LEU A 43 24.29 6.29 -14.34
CA LEU A 43 23.99 6.27 -12.90
C LEU A 43 22.51 5.90 -12.66
N ALA A 44 21.57 6.49 -13.41
CA ALA A 44 20.14 6.18 -13.27
C ALA A 44 19.88 4.68 -13.43
N ARG A 45 20.46 4.02 -14.43
CA ARG A 45 20.38 2.55 -14.59
C ARG A 45 20.91 1.79 -13.37
N ARG A 46 22.06 2.21 -12.82
CA ARG A 46 22.62 1.56 -11.62
C ARG A 46 21.71 1.74 -10.41
N LEU A 47 21.12 2.92 -10.25
CA LEU A 47 20.19 3.22 -9.15
C LEU A 47 18.91 2.39 -9.24
N LEU A 48 18.34 2.21 -10.44
CA LEU A 48 17.20 1.29 -10.65
C LEU A 48 17.53 -0.13 -10.23
N ILE A 49 18.67 -0.66 -10.68
CA ILE A 49 19.12 -2.01 -10.31
C ILE A 49 19.32 -2.12 -8.78
N ALA A 50 19.96 -1.13 -8.16
CA ALA A 50 20.16 -1.09 -6.72
C ALA A 50 18.82 -1.03 -5.95
N GLY A 51 17.81 -0.36 -6.51
CA GLY A 51 16.46 -0.31 -5.99
C GLY A 51 15.62 -1.56 -6.24
N GLY A 52 16.13 -2.52 -7.02
CA GLY A 52 15.46 -3.78 -7.34
C GLY A 52 14.62 -3.77 -8.61
N MET A 53 14.81 -2.78 -9.50
CA MET A 53 14.12 -2.72 -10.79
C MET A 53 15.06 -3.02 -11.95
N ASP A 54 14.65 -3.93 -12.82
CA ASP A 54 15.32 -4.16 -14.11
C ASP A 54 15.02 -2.98 -15.06
N PRO A 55 16.05 -2.20 -15.47
CA PRO A 55 15.84 -1.02 -16.30
C PRO A 55 15.50 -1.32 -17.77
N ASP A 56 15.58 -2.57 -18.22
CA ASP A 56 15.27 -2.95 -19.60
C ASP A 56 13.82 -3.46 -19.72
N THR A 57 13.33 -4.15 -18.70
CA THR A 57 11.99 -4.76 -18.69
C THR A 57 10.98 -4.00 -17.84
N GLY A 58 11.45 -3.18 -16.89
CA GLY A 58 10.60 -2.54 -15.89
C GLY A 58 10.14 -3.49 -14.77
N TYR A 59 10.61 -4.74 -14.76
CA TYR A 59 10.29 -5.68 -13.69
C TYR A 59 10.89 -5.20 -12.36
N VAL A 60 10.04 -5.18 -11.32
CA VAL A 60 10.44 -4.82 -9.96
C VAL A 60 10.41 -6.07 -9.10
N THR A 61 11.54 -6.37 -8.47
CA THR A 61 11.68 -7.53 -7.60
C THR A 61 10.78 -7.37 -6.36
N PRO A 62 9.97 -8.37 -5.99
CA PRO A 62 9.18 -8.34 -4.76
C PRO A 62 10.04 -8.02 -3.53
N ASP A 63 9.45 -7.30 -2.57
CA ASP A 63 10.09 -6.89 -1.31
C ASP A 63 11.38 -6.04 -1.47
N SER A 64 11.68 -5.59 -2.70
CA SER A 64 12.81 -4.70 -2.96
C SER A 64 12.54 -3.28 -2.51
N LEU A 65 13.59 -2.45 -2.51
CA LEU A 65 13.52 -1.05 -2.09
C LEU A 65 12.45 -0.25 -2.86
N LEU A 66 12.38 -0.41 -4.19
CA LEU A 66 11.37 0.28 -5.02
C LEU A 66 9.99 -0.38 -4.96
N ALA A 67 9.90 -1.62 -4.48
CA ALA A 67 8.63 -2.33 -4.31
C ALA A 67 7.91 -1.99 -3.00
N ALA A 68 8.66 -1.78 -1.91
CA ALA A 68 8.12 -1.78 -0.56
C ALA A 68 8.61 -0.62 0.33
N GLY A 69 9.71 0.07 -0.06
CA GLY A 69 10.31 1.13 0.73
C GLY A 69 9.44 2.39 0.80
N ASN A 70 9.50 3.08 1.93
CA ASN A 70 8.97 4.44 2.04
C ASN A 70 9.94 5.46 1.43
N THR A 71 9.50 6.72 1.29
CA THR A 71 10.30 7.79 0.66
C THR A 71 11.71 7.92 1.25
N VAL A 72 11.83 7.83 2.58
CA VAL A 72 13.11 7.99 3.27
C VAL A 72 14.03 6.80 3.01
N GLU A 73 13.51 5.57 3.11
CA GLU A 73 14.27 4.34 2.83
C GLU A 73 14.74 4.30 1.37
N ILE A 74 13.90 4.71 0.41
CA ILE A 74 14.27 4.81 -1.00
C ILE A 74 15.41 5.83 -1.17
N ALA A 75 15.30 7.01 -0.53
CA ALA A 75 16.35 8.02 -0.60
C ALA A 75 17.67 7.53 0.02
N GLU A 76 17.63 6.86 1.18
CA GLU A 76 18.78 6.26 1.83
C GLU A 76 19.47 5.22 0.95
N GLY A 77 18.71 4.28 0.41
CA GLY A 77 19.24 3.22 -0.45
C GLY A 77 19.86 3.78 -1.73
N LEU A 78 19.24 4.77 -2.37
CA LEU A 78 19.80 5.35 -3.60
C LEU A 78 21.04 6.25 -3.30
N VAL A 79 21.09 6.95 -2.18
CA VAL A 79 22.29 7.68 -1.74
C VAL A 79 23.42 6.69 -1.47
N ALA A 80 23.17 5.60 -0.76
CA ALA A 80 24.15 4.53 -0.53
C ALA A 80 24.64 3.90 -1.85
N ALA A 81 23.79 3.83 -2.88
CA ALA A 81 24.12 3.37 -4.23
C ALA A 81 24.83 4.42 -5.11
N GLY A 82 25.06 5.63 -4.60
CA GLY A 82 25.86 6.65 -5.25
C GLY A 82 25.09 7.85 -5.81
N ALA A 83 23.82 8.05 -5.45
CA ALA A 83 23.11 9.27 -5.79
C ALA A 83 23.78 10.49 -5.14
N PRO A 84 24.09 11.57 -5.89
CA PRO A 84 24.88 12.72 -5.40
C PRO A 84 24.00 13.72 -4.63
N PHE A 85 23.32 13.25 -3.61
CA PHE A 85 22.41 14.01 -2.74
C PHE A 85 22.64 13.66 -1.26
N THR A 86 22.15 14.51 -0.37
CA THR A 86 21.84 14.08 1.00
C THR A 86 20.50 13.35 1.02
N VAL A 87 20.31 12.44 1.97
CA VAL A 87 19.04 11.70 2.12
C VAL A 87 17.85 12.67 2.22
N ALA A 88 17.95 13.69 3.08
CA ALA A 88 16.88 14.67 3.28
C ALA A 88 16.50 15.42 1.99
N ALA A 89 17.49 15.87 1.21
CA ALA A 89 17.22 16.58 -0.04
C ALA A 89 16.62 15.67 -1.11
N LEU A 90 17.00 14.39 -1.14
CA LEU A 90 16.45 13.44 -2.09
C LEU A 90 15.03 13.02 -1.69
N ALA A 91 14.77 12.83 -0.39
CA ALA A 91 13.43 12.52 0.11
C ALA A 91 12.43 13.66 -0.19
N GLU A 92 12.83 14.93 0.00
CA GLU A 92 11.98 16.08 -0.36
C GLU A 92 11.62 16.11 -1.85
N LEU A 93 12.58 15.80 -2.74
CA LEU A 93 12.33 15.69 -4.18
C LEU A 93 11.37 14.55 -4.51
N PHE A 94 11.49 13.42 -3.83
CA PHE A 94 10.63 12.27 -4.03
C PHE A 94 9.22 12.49 -3.51
N ASP A 95 9.04 13.13 -2.36
CA ASP A 95 7.71 13.51 -1.86
C ASP A 95 6.99 14.43 -2.85
N GLY A 96 7.71 15.39 -3.45
CA GLY A 96 7.17 16.23 -4.52
C GLY A 96 6.77 15.45 -5.76
N LEU A 97 7.58 14.47 -6.18
CA LEU A 97 7.28 13.59 -7.31
C LEU A 97 6.05 12.71 -7.01
N PHE A 98 5.99 12.11 -5.83
CA PHE A 98 4.90 11.21 -5.43
C PHE A 98 3.58 11.95 -5.27
N ALA A 99 3.58 13.17 -4.74
CA ALA A 99 2.39 14.02 -4.68
C ALA A 99 1.74 14.27 -6.06
N THR A 100 2.56 14.36 -7.11
CA THR A 100 2.07 14.53 -8.49
C THR A 100 1.81 13.21 -9.23
N SER A 101 2.32 12.08 -8.72
CA SER A 101 2.15 10.77 -9.36
C SER A 101 0.69 10.29 -9.33
N ALA A 102 -0.10 10.77 -8.38
CA ALA A 102 -1.54 10.48 -8.31
C ALA A 102 -2.26 10.78 -9.62
N ASP A 103 -1.84 11.82 -10.37
CA ASP A 103 -2.46 12.20 -11.66
C ASP A 103 -2.21 11.15 -12.78
N ARG A 104 -1.18 10.34 -12.64
CA ARG A 104 -0.78 9.28 -13.59
C ARG A 104 -1.16 7.89 -13.13
N ALA A 105 -1.61 7.77 -11.90
CA ALA A 105 -1.97 6.48 -11.32
C ALA A 105 -3.11 5.80 -12.08
N VAL A 106 -3.07 4.48 -12.16
CA VAL A 106 -4.05 3.64 -12.84
C VAL A 106 -4.71 2.74 -11.79
N ALA A 107 -6.01 2.95 -11.56
CA ALA A 107 -6.78 2.11 -10.66
C ALA A 107 -7.00 0.70 -11.24
N VAL A 108 -7.02 -0.31 -10.38
CA VAL A 108 -7.27 -1.71 -10.78
C VAL A 108 -8.74 -1.94 -11.18
N THR A 109 -9.65 -1.11 -10.66
CA THR A 109 -11.09 -1.14 -10.94
C THR A 109 -11.71 0.25 -10.74
N ASP A 110 -13.02 0.40 -10.91
CA ASP A 110 -13.77 1.57 -10.44
C ASP A 110 -13.77 1.60 -8.90
N LEU A 111 -12.81 2.32 -8.33
CA LEU A 111 -12.62 2.40 -6.87
C LEU A 111 -13.80 3.08 -6.17
N ALA A 112 -14.44 4.09 -6.79
CA ALA A 112 -15.62 4.74 -6.20
C ALA A 112 -16.75 3.73 -6.01
N ALA A 113 -17.09 2.96 -7.03
CA ALA A 113 -18.13 1.92 -6.95
C ALA A 113 -17.74 0.77 -6.00
N PHE A 114 -16.47 0.38 -5.99
CA PHE A 114 -15.94 -0.67 -5.11
C PHE A 114 -16.08 -0.28 -3.63
N PHE A 115 -15.56 0.89 -3.24
CA PHE A 115 -15.63 1.38 -1.86
C PHE A 115 -17.07 1.67 -1.43
N ALA A 116 -17.91 2.27 -2.31
CA ALA A 116 -19.32 2.48 -2.03
C ALA A 116 -20.05 1.16 -1.72
N THR A 117 -19.72 0.08 -2.45
CA THR A 117 -20.31 -1.25 -2.22
C THR A 117 -19.92 -1.81 -0.84
N LEU A 118 -18.64 -1.77 -0.47
CA LEU A 118 -18.18 -2.24 0.84
C LEU A 118 -18.74 -1.37 1.99
N HIS A 119 -18.76 -0.06 1.80
CA HIS A 119 -19.35 0.87 2.78
C HIS A 119 -20.85 0.60 2.99
N ALA A 120 -21.61 0.40 1.91
CA ALA A 120 -23.05 0.06 1.98
C ALA A 120 -23.30 -1.30 2.68
N ARG A 121 -22.32 -2.21 2.66
CA ARG A 121 -22.36 -3.48 3.41
C ARG A 121 -22.01 -3.32 4.89
N GLY A 122 -21.62 -2.12 5.34
CA GLY A 122 -21.35 -1.77 6.73
C GLY A 122 -19.89 -1.94 7.17
N TYR A 123 -18.94 -2.17 6.24
CA TYR A 123 -17.53 -2.27 6.59
C TYR A 123 -16.95 -0.90 6.96
N ARG A 124 -16.06 -0.87 7.97
CA ARG A 124 -15.13 0.23 8.18
C ARG A 124 -13.98 0.09 7.20
N LEU A 125 -13.65 1.17 6.49
CA LEU A 125 -12.67 1.15 5.41
C LEU A 125 -11.53 2.12 5.72
N GLY A 126 -10.30 1.70 5.45
CA GLY A 126 -9.12 2.53 5.63
C GLY A 126 -8.05 2.22 4.60
N VAL A 127 -7.08 3.13 4.48
CA VAL A 127 -5.88 2.95 3.66
C VAL A 127 -4.65 3.16 4.53
N ALA A 128 -3.69 2.25 4.43
CA ALA A 128 -2.37 2.33 5.04
C ALA A 128 -1.31 2.08 3.95
N SER A 129 -0.38 3.01 3.77
CA SER A 129 0.60 2.94 2.69
C SER A 129 2.01 3.32 3.15
N SER A 130 3.02 2.82 2.46
CA SER A 130 4.41 3.29 2.59
C SER A 130 4.64 4.67 1.95
N ASP A 131 3.63 5.22 1.25
CA ASP A 131 3.62 6.59 0.75
C ASP A 131 3.21 7.59 1.85
N ASN A 132 3.37 8.89 1.62
CA ASN A 132 2.91 9.92 2.56
C ASN A 132 1.39 10.09 2.55
N GLU A 133 0.83 10.59 3.67
CA GLU A 133 -0.62 10.74 3.83
C GLU A 133 -1.24 11.66 2.77
N ALA A 134 -0.55 12.73 2.37
CA ALA A 134 -1.04 13.67 1.36
C ALA A 134 -1.25 13.00 0.00
N SER A 135 -0.34 12.12 -0.42
CA SER A 135 -0.46 11.33 -1.64
C SER A 135 -1.64 10.35 -1.60
N ILE A 136 -1.85 9.69 -0.45
CA ILE A 136 -3.00 8.79 -0.26
C ILE A 136 -4.31 9.55 -0.43
N ARG A 137 -4.45 10.72 0.22
CA ARG A 137 -5.65 11.56 0.13
C ARG A 137 -5.88 12.09 -1.29
N ALA A 138 -4.82 12.52 -1.98
CA ALA A 138 -4.90 12.94 -3.37
C ALA A 138 -5.42 11.80 -4.28
N THR A 139 -4.93 10.58 -4.08
CA THR A 139 -5.41 9.38 -4.77
C THR A 139 -6.88 9.10 -4.46
N ALA A 140 -7.27 9.10 -3.19
CA ALA A 140 -8.65 8.85 -2.77
C ALA A 140 -9.63 9.85 -3.35
N LYS A 141 -9.25 11.13 -3.36
CA LYS A 141 -10.03 12.22 -3.97
C LYS A 141 -10.15 12.05 -5.49
N ARG A 142 -9.03 11.76 -6.17
CA ARG A 142 -9.02 11.58 -7.63
C ARG A 142 -9.94 10.45 -8.08
N PHE A 143 -9.91 9.34 -7.37
CA PHE A 143 -10.71 8.16 -7.72
C PHE A 143 -12.07 8.09 -7.00
N GLY A 144 -12.46 9.16 -6.27
CA GLY A 144 -13.82 9.34 -5.73
C GLY A 144 -14.18 8.40 -4.58
N PHE A 145 -13.21 7.95 -3.78
CA PHE A 145 -13.49 7.07 -2.65
C PHE A 145 -13.14 7.67 -1.27
N GLU A 146 -12.66 8.93 -1.22
CA GLU A 146 -12.25 9.60 0.01
C GLU A 146 -13.36 9.61 1.08
N ASP A 147 -14.61 9.89 0.69
CA ASP A 147 -15.75 10.00 1.60
C ASP A 147 -16.15 8.65 2.25
N PHE A 148 -15.66 7.53 1.74
CA PHE A 148 -15.89 6.21 2.32
C PHE A 148 -14.84 5.79 3.35
N LEU A 149 -13.73 6.55 3.46
CA LEU A 149 -12.63 6.21 4.34
C LEU A 149 -12.89 6.68 5.78
N HIS A 150 -12.68 5.78 6.72
CA HIS A 150 -12.70 6.05 8.17
C HIS A 150 -11.30 6.32 8.70
N TYR A 151 -10.25 5.96 7.93
CA TYR A 151 -8.87 6.07 8.35
C TYR A 151 -7.92 6.13 7.15
N VAL A 152 -6.88 6.93 7.29
CA VAL A 152 -5.78 7.04 6.34
C VAL A 152 -4.49 7.14 7.14
N ALA A 153 -3.47 6.36 6.78
CA ALA A 153 -2.13 6.45 7.35
C ALA A 153 -1.05 6.28 6.28
N GLY A 154 -0.16 7.23 6.19
CA GLY A 154 1.10 7.15 5.46
C GLY A 154 2.26 6.89 6.42
N TYR A 155 3.49 6.73 5.88
CA TYR A 155 4.69 6.55 6.69
C TYR A 155 4.94 7.75 7.63
N ASP A 156 4.42 8.92 7.30
CA ASP A 156 4.54 10.19 8.01
C ASP A 156 3.42 10.46 9.04
N SER A 157 2.43 9.57 9.17
CA SER A 157 1.27 9.75 10.04
C SER A 157 1.53 9.41 11.52
N GLY A 158 2.76 8.99 11.88
CA GLY A 158 3.16 8.76 13.28
C GLY A 158 2.75 7.39 13.86
N PHE A 159 2.35 6.45 13.02
CA PHE A 159 1.98 5.08 13.41
C PHE A 159 3.10 4.04 13.19
N GLY A 160 4.32 4.48 12.89
CA GLY A 160 5.41 3.60 12.44
C GLY A 160 5.30 3.29 10.95
N VAL A 161 6.10 2.34 10.49
CA VAL A 161 6.19 1.92 9.09
C VAL A 161 5.92 0.41 8.96
N LYS A 162 5.43 -0.04 7.83
CA LYS A 162 5.27 -1.46 7.53
C LYS A 162 6.64 -2.18 7.59
N PRO A 163 6.75 -3.34 8.19
CA PRO A 163 5.69 -4.24 8.67
C PRO A 163 5.31 -4.06 10.16
N GLU A 164 5.60 -2.92 10.78
CA GLU A 164 5.18 -2.65 12.16
C GLU A 164 3.65 -2.59 12.26
N PRO A 165 3.04 -3.01 13.40
CA PRO A 165 1.58 -3.14 13.53
C PRO A 165 0.84 -1.80 13.68
N GLY A 166 1.56 -0.69 13.82
CA GLY A 166 0.99 0.58 14.29
C GLY A 166 -0.12 1.15 13.42
N MET A 167 -0.04 1.05 12.08
CA MET A 167 -1.11 1.53 11.19
C MET A 167 -2.40 0.73 11.34
N VAL A 168 -2.32 -0.59 11.54
CA VAL A 168 -3.50 -1.44 11.83
C VAL A 168 -4.11 -1.08 13.18
N LEU A 169 -3.27 -0.90 14.21
CA LEU A 169 -3.73 -0.51 15.55
C LEU A 169 -4.36 0.90 15.54
N GLY A 170 -3.82 1.83 14.74
CA GLY A 170 -4.39 3.14 14.50
C GLY A 170 -5.77 3.06 13.84
N PHE A 171 -5.94 2.19 12.84
CA PHE A 171 -7.23 1.92 12.23
C PHE A 171 -8.23 1.35 13.24
N CYS A 172 -7.81 0.39 14.07
CA CYS A 172 -8.64 -0.16 15.15
C CYS A 172 -9.10 0.93 16.11
N ALA A 173 -8.19 1.79 16.56
CA ALA A 173 -8.53 2.89 17.46
C ALA A 173 -9.51 3.90 16.83
N ALA A 174 -9.34 4.23 15.55
CA ALA A 174 -10.21 5.16 14.84
C ALA A 174 -11.62 4.60 14.58
N THR A 175 -11.76 3.28 14.45
CA THR A 175 -13.01 2.62 14.06
C THR A 175 -13.72 1.91 15.22
N GLY A 176 -13.07 1.77 16.37
CA GLY A 176 -13.58 1.03 17.52
C GLY A 176 -13.60 -0.49 17.31
N LEU A 177 -12.77 -0.99 16.38
CA LEU A 177 -12.65 -2.42 16.10
C LEU A 177 -11.46 -3.02 16.84
N GLU A 178 -11.57 -4.33 17.15
CA GLU A 178 -10.43 -5.11 17.60
C GLU A 178 -9.64 -5.66 16.40
N PRO A 179 -8.31 -5.87 16.50
CA PRO A 179 -7.50 -6.34 15.37
C PRO A 179 -8.04 -7.61 14.69
N HIS A 180 -8.55 -8.57 15.45
CA HIS A 180 -9.13 -9.80 14.91
C HIS A 180 -10.38 -9.59 14.05
N GLN A 181 -11.00 -8.39 14.09
CA GLN A 181 -12.14 -8.00 13.26
C GLN A 181 -11.70 -7.29 11.96
N VAL A 182 -10.40 -7.14 11.73
CA VAL A 182 -9.85 -6.42 10.58
C VAL A 182 -9.27 -7.39 9.57
N ALA A 183 -9.59 -7.17 8.29
CA ALA A 183 -8.85 -7.75 7.17
C ALA A 183 -7.81 -6.74 6.68
N VAL A 184 -6.58 -7.18 6.48
CA VAL A 184 -5.53 -6.40 5.82
C VAL A 184 -5.35 -6.93 4.41
N VAL A 185 -5.39 -6.04 3.43
CA VAL A 185 -5.28 -6.35 2.00
C VAL A 185 -4.06 -5.64 1.43
N GLY A 186 -3.15 -6.38 0.80
CA GLY A 186 -1.92 -5.85 0.25
C GLY A 186 -1.31 -6.74 -0.83
N ASP A 187 -0.35 -6.22 -1.56
CA ASP A 187 0.38 -6.94 -2.62
C ASP A 187 1.81 -7.34 -2.20
N ASN A 188 2.21 -6.96 -0.97
CA ASN A 188 3.57 -7.10 -0.50
C ASN A 188 3.62 -7.78 0.88
N ASN A 189 4.73 -8.47 1.18
CA ASN A 189 4.91 -9.11 2.49
C ASN A 189 4.93 -8.11 3.64
N HIS A 190 5.36 -6.86 3.42
CA HIS A 190 5.30 -5.81 4.46
C HIS A 190 3.85 -5.53 4.90
N ASP A 191 2.87 -5.56 3.99
CA ASP A 191 1.44 -5.38 4.29
C ASP A 191 0.91 -6.54 5.12
N LEU A 192 1.19 -7.75 4.64
CA LEU A 192 0.68 -8.97 5.26
C LEU A 192 1.28 -9.18 6.65
N HIS A 193 2.59 -8.94 6.81
CA HIS A 193 3.24 -9.00 8.11
C HIS A 193 2.75 -7.90 9.05
N MET A 194 2.48 -6.68 8.57
CA MET A 194 1.83 -5.63 9.36
C MET A 194 0.50 -6.13 9.94
N GLY A 195 -0.32 -6.79 9.12
CA GLY A 195 -1.57 -7.42 9.55
C GLY A 195 -1.33 -8.51 10.60
N ARG A 196 -0.43 -9.45 10.33
CA ARG A 196 -0.07 -10.55 11.25
C ARG A 196 0.47 -10.02 12.57
N ASN A 197 1.38 -9.05 12.54
CA ASN A 197 1.99 -8.45 13.73
C ASN A 197 0.97 -7.72 14.60
N ALA A 198 -0.09 -7.17 14.01
CA ALA A 198 -1.18 -6.54 14.73
C ALA A 198 -2.22 -7.55 15.28
N GLY A 199 -2.20 -8.79 14.83
CA GLY A 199 -3.23 -9.78 15.16
C GLY A 199 -4.51 -9.61 14.31
N ALA A 200 -4.40 -9.12 13.08
CA ALA A 200 -5.52 -9.02 12.14
C ALA A 200 -6.19 -10.40 11.96
N GLY A 201 -7.52 -10.39 11.84
CA GLY A 201 -8.31 -11.61 11.70
C GLY A 201 -8.19 -12.25 10.32
N LEU A 202 -7.74 -11.49 9.32
CA LEU A 202 -7.55 -11.97 7.96
C LEU A 202 -6.44 -11.17 7.27
N THR A 203 -5.58 -11.86 6.52
CA THR A 203 -4.62 -11.24 5.59
C THR A 203 -4.89 -11.74 4.17
N VAL A 204 -5.08 -10.80 3.25
CA VAL A 204 -5.39 -11.09 1.85
C VAL A 204 -4.34 -10.49 0.95
N ALA A 205 -3.68 -11.33 0.17
CA ALA A 205 -2.76 -10.91 -0.87
C ALA A 205 -3.51 -10.65 -2.17
N VAL A 206 -3.06 -9.65 -2.95
CA VAL A 206 -3.49 -9.40 -4.34
C VAL A 206 -2.30 -9.39 -5.28
N LEU A 207 -2.50 -9.75 -6.55
CA LEU A 207 -1.45 -9.91 -7.55
C LEU A 207 -1.33 -8.72 -8.52
N THR A 208 -1.88 -7.57 -8.15
CA THR A 208 -1.83 -6.32 -8.93
C THR A 208 -0.57 -5.48 -8.66
N GLY A 209 0.30 -5.97 -7.76
CA GLY A 209 1.54 -5.33 -7.36
C GLY A 209 2.80 -6.10 -7.74
N THR A 210 3.79 -6.05 -6.86
CA THR A 210 5.11 -6.65 -7.08
C THR A 210 5.21 -8.09 -6.60
N GLY A 211 4.34 -8.51 -5.67
CA GLY A 211 4.35 -9.86 -5.12
C GLY A 211 3.86 -10.92 -6.11
N SER A 212 4.31 -12.15 -5.90
CA SER A 212 3.84 -13.33 -6.62
C SER A 212 3.02 -14.22 -5.68
N ARG A 213 2.18 -15.09 -6.25
CA ARG A 213 1.42 -16.06 -5.45
C ARG A 213 2.34 -16.92 -4.56
N GLU A 214 3.54 -17.26 -5.05
CA GLU A 214 4.52 -18.01 -4.28
C GLU A 214 5.11 -17.19 -3.14
N SER A 215 5.56 -15.94 -3.40
CA SER A 215 6.19 -15.08 -2.39
C SER A 215 5.24 -14.62 -1.29
N LEU A 216 3.92 -14.54 -1.57
CA LEU A 216 2.91 -14.05 -0.63
C LEU A 216 2.19 -15.17 0.14
N SER A 217 2.38 -16.45 -0.27
CA SER A 217 1.61 -17.58 0.24
C SER A 217 1.80 -17.86 1.73
N GLU A 218 2.97 -17.55 2.30
CA GLU A 218 3.26 -17.83 3.71
C GLU A 218 2.57 -16.82 4.65
N ALA A 219 2.46 -15.56 4.21
CA ALA A 219 1.94 -14.47 5.03
C ALA A 219 0.44 -14.19 4.80
N SER A 220 -0.18 -14.75 3.75
CA SER A 220 -1.58 -14.53 3.41
C SER A 220 -2.47 -15.73 3.75
N ASP A 221 -3.72 -15.45 4.16
CA ASP A 221 -4.78 -16.46 4.29
C ASP A 221 -5.43 -16.74 2.94
N HIS A 222 -5.52 -15.72 2.08
CA HIS A 222 -6.01 -15.79 0.70
C HIS A 222 -5.10 -15.01 -0.23
N CYS A 223 -4.98 -15.48 -1.49
CA CYS A 223 -4.27 -14.79 -2.54
C CYS A 223 -5.18 -14.70 -3.78
N LEU A 224 -5.60 -13.48 -4.10
CA LEU A 224 -6.55 -13.12 -5.15
C LEU A 224 -5.82 -12.50 -6.34
N ASP A 225 -6.43 -12.50 -7.50
CA ASP A 225 -5.84 -11.84 -8.66
C ASP A 225 -5.94 -10.32 -8.53
N ASP A 226 -7.06 -9.79 -8.01
CA ASP A 226 -7.23 -8.37 -7.67
C ASP A 226 -8.29 -8.17 -6.57
N ILE A 227 -8.50 -6.91 -6.15
CA ILE A 227 -9.44 -6.56 -5.07
C ILE A 227 -10.92 -6.81 -5.43
N THR A 228 -11.29 -6.97 -6.70
CA THR A 228 -12.70 -7.18 -7.08
C THR A 228 -13.23 -8.52 -6.55
N GLU A 229 -12.33 -9.49 -6.35
CA GLU A 229 -12.66 -10.78 -5.77
C GLU A 229 -13.00 -10.72 -4.28
N LEU A 230 -12.73 -9.59 -3.60
CA LEU A 230 -13.19 -9.36 -2.22
C LEU A 230 -14.72 -9.19 -2.15
N LEU A 231 -15.37 -8.68 -3.19
CA LEU A 231 -16.81 -8.45 -3.17
C LEU A 231 -17.63 -9.72 -2.95
N PRO A 232 -17.35 -10.86 -3.58
CA PRO A 232 -18.01 -12.11 -3.25
C PRO A 232 -17.58 -12.70 -1.88
N MET A 233 -16.36 -12.41 -1.39
CA MET A 233 -15.90 -12.89 -0.08
C MET A 233 -16.59 -12.17 1.08
N PHE A 234 -16.80 -10.86 0.96
CA PHE A 234 -17.36 -10.01 2.00
C PHE A 234 -18.85 -9.72 1.73
N GLY A 235 -19.74 -10.49 2.35
CA GLY A 235 -21.19 -10.20 2.39
C GLY A 235 -21.50 -8.91 3.17
N ALA A 236 -22.71 -8.79 3.75
CA ALA A 236 -23.00 -7.71 4.69
C ALA A 236 -22.18 -7.91 5.98
N ALA A 237 -21.49 -6.84 6.45
CA ALA A 237 -20.76 -6.89 7.70
C ALA A 237 -21.73 -7.20 8.86
N ALA A 238 -21.26 -7.97 9.84
CA ALA A 238 -22.04 -8.15 11.06
C ALA A 238 -22.11 -6.80 11.78
N VAL A 239 -23.33 -6.31 12.01
CA VAL A 239 -23.55 -5.07 12.75
C VAL A 239 -22.97 -5.26 14.16
N ALA A 240 -21.90 -4.53 14.47
CA ALA A 240 -21.41 -4.46 15.85
C ALA A 240 -22.57 -3.94 16.72
N ARG A 241 -23.08 -4.79 17.64
CA ARG A 241 -24.06 -4.32 18.63
C ARG A 241 -23.36 -3.26 19.46
N PRO A 242 -23.96 -2.06 19.64
CA PRO A 242 -23.41 -1.10 20.60
C PRO A 242 -23.33 -1.78 21.96
N ALA A 243 -22.18 -1.64 22.63
CA ALA A 243 -22.04 -2.07 24.01
C ALA A 243 -23.13 -1.40 24.85
N ALA A 244 -23.87 -2.22 25.59
CA ALA A 244 -24.95 -1.78 26.47
C ALA A 244 -24.42 -1.03 27.68
#